data_6ec1784bb64f087b473d88064eb4c63c
#
_entry.id   6ec1784bb64f087b473d88064eb4c63c
#
_cell.length_a   1.000
_cell.length_b   1.000
_cell.length_c   1.000
_cell.angle_alpha   90.00
_cell.angle_beta   90.00
_cell.angle_gamma   90.00
#
_symmetry.space_group_name_H-M   'P 1'
#
loop_
_entity.id
_entity.type
_entity.pdbx_description
1 polymer ?
#
loop_
_entity_poly.entity_id
_entity_poly.type
_entity_poly.pdbx_seq_one_letter_code
_entity_poly.pdbx_strand_id
1 'polypeptide(L)'
;HADTSDTQFGSLLGHGTPMRRLIESGAARGDRFLQLGLRGYWPPPDVLAWMAEQGMRSFEMTEIVRRGLDACLSEAFAIATDDCDGVFLSVDIDVVDPGMAPGTGTPEPGGLTARELLDAVRRCALELPVVGMDVVELSPVYDGPGQVTAFLANRVVLEALSGIARRRVSSAEG
;
A
#
# COMPACT_ATOMS: atom_id res chain seq x y z
N HIS A 1 4.84 -5.47 -2.52
CA HIS A 1 6.31 -5.33 -2.61
C HIS A 1 6.76 -3.90 -2.31
N ALA A 2 8.09 -3.66 -2.20
CA ALA A 2 8.59 -2.32 -1.89
C ALA A 2 8.64 -1.39 -3.10
N ASP A 3 8.87 -1.92 -4.29
CA ASP A 3 8.95 -1.23 -5.59
C ASP A 3 9.94 -0.06 -5.63
N THR A 4 11.03 -0.22 -4.87
CA THR A 4 12.10 0.75 -4.67
C THR A 4 13.44 0.32 -5.25
N SER A 5 13.44 -0.70 -6.11
CA SER A 5 14.64 -1.13 -6.82
C SER A 5 15.19 -0.04 -7.71
N ASP A 6 16.52 0.00 -7.87
CA ASP A 6 17.14 0.96 -8.79
C ASP A 6 16.84 0.62 -10.25
N THR A 7 16.99 -0.65 -10.59
CA THR A 7 16.66 -1.17 -11.92
C THR A 7 15.89 -2.48 -11.81
N GLN A 8 15.11 -2.80 -12.83
CA GLN A 8 14.49 -4.10 -13.01
C GLN A 8 14.76 -4.58 -14.44
N PHE A 9 15.37 -5.76 -14.58
CA PHE A 9 15.79 -6.31 -15.88
C PHE A 9 16.63 -5.33 -16.72
N GLY A 10 17.46 -4.51 -16.06
CA GLY A 10 18.31 -3.52 -16.72
C GLY A 10 17.58 -2.22 -17.11
N SER A 11 16.31 -2.06 -16.77
CA SER A 11 15.54 -0.83 -17.01
C SER A 11 15.34 -0.03 -15.72
N LEU A 12 15.43 1.30 -15.82
CA LEU A 12 15.05 2.22 -14.75
C LEU A 12 13.53 2.29 -14.57
N LEU A 13 12.77 1.90 -15.59
CA LEU A 13 11.31 1.92 -15.60
C LEU A 13 10.79 0.48 -15.68
N GLY A 14 10.35 -0.05 -14.57
CA GLY A 14 9.80 -1.40 -14.44
C GLY A 14 8.87 -1.48 -13.25
N HIS A 15 8.22 -2.63 -13.04
CA HIS A 15 7.25 -2.83 -11.96
C HIS A 15 7.87 -2.59 -10.57
N GLY A 16 9.10 -2.99 -10.34
CA GLY A 16 9.77 -2.87 -9.06
C GLY A 16 10.50 -1.54 -8.83
N THR A 17 10.32 -0.52 -9.69
CA THR A 17 11.09 0.73 -9.62
C THR A 17 10.27 2.01 -9.42
N PRO A 18 8.92 2.01 -9.51
CA PRO A 18 8.15 3.25 -9.59
C PRO A 18 8.25 4.10 -8.32
N MET A 19 8.27 3.50 -7.15
CA MET A 19 8.32 4.24 -5.89
C MET A 19 9.68 4.91 -5.68
N ARG A 20 10.77 4.29 -6.14
CA ARG A 20 12.08 4.94 -6.18
C ARG A 20 12.08 6.14 -7.11
N ARG A 21 11.57 6.00 -8.32
CA ARG A 21 11.50 7.12 -9.29
C ARG A 21 10.65 8.27 -8.76
N LEU A 22 9.56 7.97 -8.06
CA LEU A 22 8.70 8.96 -7.43
C LEU A 22 9.46 9.80 -6.38
N ILE A 23 10.21 9.14 -5.49
CA ILE A 23 11.00 9.82 -4.45
C ILE A 23 12.17 10.61 -5.07
N GLU A 24 12.93 10.00 -5.98
CA GLU A 24 14.06 10.67 -6.65
C GLU A 24 13.64 11.89 -7.48
N SER A 25 12.42 11.91 -8.01
CA SER A 25 11.88 13.08 -8.73
C SER A 25 11.50 14.24 -7.80
N GLY A 26 11.47 14.02 -6.50
CA GLY A 26 11.01 14.99 -5.51
C GLY A 26 9.47 15.15 -5.44
N ALA A 27 8.71 14.34 -6.18
CA ALA A 27 7.25 14.39 -6.14
C ALA A 27 6.65 13.84 -4.84
N ALA A 28 7.40 12.97 -4.15
CA ALA A 28 7.07 12.51 -2.82
C ALA A 28 8.32 12.55 -1.93
N ARG A 29 8.13 12.91 -0.66
CA ARG A 29 9.21 12.87 0.34
C ARG A 29 9.38 11.45 0.85
N GLY A 30 10.61 10.96 0.95
CA GLY A 30 10.89 9.63 1.49
C GLY A 30 10.46 9.49 2.94
N ASP A 31 10.68 10.51 3.77
CA ASP A 31 10.30 10.53 5.19
C ASP A 31 8.77 10.63 5.43
N ARG A 32 8.00 10.78 4.37
CA ARG A 32 6.51 10.72 4.36
C ARG A 32 5.99 9.54 3.52
N PHE A 33 6.88 8.67 3.08
CA PHE A 33 6.55 7.47 2.31
C PHE A 33 6.46 6.26 3.24
N LEU A 34 5.25 5.74 3.42
CA LEU A 34 4.95 4.65 4.34
C LEU A 34 4.56 3.41 3.57
N GLN A 35 5.07 2.25 4.00
CA GLN A 35 4.71 0.96 3.42
C GLN A 35 4.22 0.02 4.51
N LEU A 36 3.14 -0.71 4.25
CA LEU A 36 2.58 -1.69 5.17
C LEU A 36 2.43 -3.04 4.48
N GLY A 37 2.86 -4.10 5.14
CA GLY A 37 2.66 -5.47 4.66
C GLY A 37 3.83 -6.07 3.89
N LEU A 38 4.98 -5.42 3.85
CA LEU A 38 6.18 -5.96 3.20
C LEU A 38 6.57 -7.31 3.80
N ARG A 39 6.93 -8.26 2.93
CA ARG A 39 7.36 -9.60 3.31
C ARG A 39 8.14 -10.29 2.19
N GLY A 40 8.64 -11.50 2.46
CA GLY A 40 9.42 -12.28 1.50
C GLY A 40 10.89 -11.91 1.48
N TYR A 41 11.56 -12.17 0.36
CA TYR A 41 13.01 -11.99 0.20
C TYR A 41 13.41 -10.68 -0.48
N TRP A 42 12.46 -9.85 -0.82
CA TRP A 42 12.66 -8.56 -1.46
C TRP A 42 12.23 -7.42 -0.54
N PRO A 43 12.87 -6.26 -0.60
CA PRO A 43 14.01 -5.91 -1.44
C PRO A 43 15.37 -6.39 -0.89
N PRO A 44 16.44 -6.43 -1.73
CA PRO A 44 17.78 -6.78 -1.29
C PRO A 44 18.39 -5.72 -0.36
N PRO A 45 19.49 -6.05 0.38
CA PRO A 45 20.04 -5.19 1.42
C PRO A 45 20.45 -3.78 0.97
N ASP A 46 20.94 -3.61 -0.25
CA ASP A 46 21.31 -2.31 -0.82
C ASP A 46 20.10 -1.42 -1.07
N VAL A 47 18.99 -1.99 -1.49
CA VAL A 47 17.71 -1.28 -1.64
C VAL A 47 17.12 -0.91 -0.27
N LEU A 48 17.21 -1.80 0.72
CA LEU A 48 16.82 -1.49 2.10
C LEU A 48 17.65 -0.33 2.69
N ALA A 49 18.96 -0.32 2.42
CA ALA A 49 19.84 0.77 2.83
C ALA A 49 19.41 2.10 2.19
N TRP A 50 19.14 2.11 0.89
CA TRP A 50 18.63 3.29 0.20
C TRP A 50 17.29 3.78 0.79
N MET A 51 16.35 2.87 1.06
CA MET A 51 15.07 3.23 1.70
C MET A 51 15.28 3.90 3.07
N ALA A 52 16.21 3.38 3.86
CA ALA A 52 16.57 3.96 5.15
C ALA A 52 17.20 5.36 5.00
N GLU A 53 18.09 5.57 4.01
CA GLU A 53 18.67 6.87 3.69
C GLU A 53 17.62 7.91 3.29
N GLN A 54 16.52 7.47 2.64
CA GLN A 54 15.39 8.34 2.32
C GLN A 54 14.45 8.62 3.50
N GLY A 55 14.69 7.99 4.64
CA GLY A 55 13.83 8.11 5.83
C GLY A 55 12.51 7.36 5.73
N MET A 56 12.39 6.43 4.78
CA MET A 56 11.16 5.65 4.58
C MET A 56 10.85 4.79 5.79
N ARG A 57 9.57 4.66 6.13
CA ARG A 57 9.10 3.77 7.19
C ARG A 57 8.29 2.62 6.60
N SER A 58 8.78 1.41 6.79
CA SER A 58 8.09 0.19 6.37
C SER A 58 7.63 -0.60 7.59
N PHE A 59 6.36 -1.00 7.59
CA PHE A 59 5.75 -1.90 8.57
C PHE A 59 5.67 -3.28 7.93
N GLU A 60 6.67 -4.12 8.20
CA GLU A 60 6.70 -5.49 7.70
C GLU A 60 5.58 -6.35 8.32
N MET A 61 5.16 -7.42 7.64
CA MET A 61 4.15 -8.34 8.16
C MET A 61 4.51 -8.90 9.54
N THR A 62 5.81 -9.16 9.81
CA THR A 62 6.30 -9.61 11.13
C THR A 62 6.03 -8.60 12.23
N GLU A 63 6.11 -7.31 11.93
CA GLU A 63 5.76 -6.22 12.85
C GLU A 63 4.24 -6.10 13.01
N ILE A 64 3.50 -6.14 11.90
CA ILE A 64 2.04 -6.04 11.89
C ILE A 64 1.41 -7.17 12.73
N VAL A 65 1.88 -8.41 12.56
CA VAL A 65 1.38 -9.55 13.34
C VAL A 65 1.65 -9.37 14.85
N ARG A 66 2.80 -8.82 15.21
CA ARG A 66 3.18 -8.62 16.63
C ARG A 66 2.44 -7.47 17.30
N ARG A 67 2.24 -6.36 16.57
CA ARG A 67 1.69 -5.10 17.10
C ARG A 67 0.19 -4.93 16.86
N GLY A 68 -0.33 -5.62 15.87
CA GLY A 68 -1.65 -5.39 15.31
C GLY A 68 -1.65 -4.32 14.20
N LEU A 69 -2.46 -4.56 13.17
CA LEU A 69 -2.57 -3.68 12.01
C LEU A 69 -3.04 -2.26 12.39
N ASP A 70 -3.99 -2.14 13.31
CA ASP A 70 -4.52 -0.84 13.74
C ASP A 70 -3.48 0.04 14.41
N ALA A 71 -2.57 -0.53 15.20
CA ALA A 71 -1.49 0.22 15.83
C ALA A 71 -0.48 0.72 14.77
N CYS A 72 -0.15 -0.13 13.79
CA CYS A 72 0.73 0.24 12.68
C CYS A 72 0.10 1.34 11.79
N LEU A 73 -1.19 1.24 11.49
CA LEU A 73 -1.93 2.27 10.75
C LEU A 73 -1.94 3.60 11.50
N SER A 74 -2.16 3.61 12.81
CA SER A 74 -2.17 4.85 13.60
C SER A 74 -0.81 5.56 13.56
N GLU A 75 0.29 4.83 13.68
CA GLU A 75 1.64 5.37 13.53
C GLU A 75 1.89 5.88 12.11
N ALA A 76 1.49 5.09 11.10
CA ALA A 76 1.63 5.48 9.69
C ALA A 76 0.86 6.78 9.39
N PHE A 77 -0.35 6.93 9.91
CA PHE A 77 -1.17 8.13 9.70
C PHE A 77 -0.53 9.38 10.32
N ALA A 78 0.01 9.25 11.54
CA ALA A 78 0.71 10.35 12.20
C ALA A 78 1.91 10.84 11.38
N ILE A 79 2.69 9.90 10.80
CA ILE A 79 3.83 10.26 9.96
C ILE A 79 3.37 10.84 8.62
N ALA A 80 2.38 10.21 7.95
CA ALA A 80 1.92 10.62 6.63
C ALA A 80 1.28 12.02 6.60
N THR A 81 0.72 12.46 7.71
CA THR A 81 0.04 13.76 7.81
C THR A 81 0.89 14.87 8.45
N ASP A 82 2.09 14.55 8.91
CA ASP A 82 2.99 15.53 9.48
C ASP A 82 3.59 16.43 8.39
N ASP A 83 3.20 17.71 8.38
CA ASP A 83 3.61 18.70 7.37
C ASP A 83 3.27 18.25 5.92
N CYS A 84 2.04 17.75 5.72
CA CYS A 84 1.52 17.32 4.41
C CYS A 84 0.08 17.80 4.19
N ASP A 85 -0.19 18.35 2.98
CA ASP A 85 -1.53 18.85 2.60
C ASP A 85 -2.48 17.73 2.15
N GLY A 86 -1.95 16.58 1.73
CA GLY A 86 -2.73 15.47 1.22
C GLY A 86 -1.95 14.17 1.14
N VAL A 87 -2.69 13.06 1.08
CA VAL A 87 -2.14 11.70 1.02
C VAL A 87 -2.59 11.02 -0.26
N PHE A 88 -1.65 10.44 -0.99
CA PHE A 88 -1.95 9.49 -2.06
C PHE A 88 -1.93 8.07 -1.49
N LEU A 89 -3.00 7.31 -1.71
CA LEU A 89 -3.14 5.94 -1.24
C LEU A 89 -2.91 4.95 -2.40
N SER A 90 -1.78 4.26 -2.40
CA SER A 90 -1.55 3.15 -3.33
C SER A 90 -1.86 1.82 -2.64
N VAL A 91 -2.70 1.02 -3.27
CA VAL A 91 -3.10 -0.30 -2.77
C VAL A 91 -2.59 -1.36 -3.74
N ASP A 92 -1.50 -2.00 -3.35
CA ASP A 92 -1.00 -3.18 -4.03
C ASP A 92 -1.81 -4.39 -3.59
N ILE A 93 -2.48 -5.08 -4.54
CA ILE A 93 -3.37 -6.19 -4.20
C ILE A 93 -2.60 -7.40 -3.66
N ASP A 94 -1.31 -7.52 -3.97
CA ASP A 94 -0.47 -8.59 -3.48
C ASP A 94 -0.09 -8.48 -1.99
N VAL A 95 -0.46 -7.37 -1.32
CA VAL A 95 -0.40 -7.29 0.15
C VAL A 95 -1.27 -8.35 0.83
N VAL A 96 -2.30 -8.81 0.14
CA VAL A 96 -3.18 -9.88 0.62
C VAL A 96 -2.54 -11.24 0.39
N ASP A 97 -2.78 -12.17 1.32
CA ASP A 97 -2.33 -13.55 1.20
C ASP A 97 -2.88 -14.18 -0.10
N PRO A 98 -2.04 -14.87 -0.90
CA PRO A 98 -2.46 -15.47 -2.18
C PRO A 98 -3.55 -16.53 -2.05
N GLY A 99 -3.79 -17.06 -0.85
CA GLY A 99 -4.96 -17.90 -0.58
C GLY A 99 -6.30 -17.17 -0.71
N MET A 100 -6.29 -15.83 -0.63
CA MET A 100 -7.48 -14.97 -0.77
C MET A 100 -7.43 -14.05 -2.00
N ALA A 101 -6.24 -13.75 -2.52
CA ALA A 101 -6.03 -12.91 -3.69
C ALA A 101 -4.96 -13.50 -4.63
N PRO A 102 -5.26 -14.61 -5.35
CA PRO A 102 -4.29 -15.25 -6.24
C PRO A 102 -4.05 -14.49 -7.54
N GLY A 103 -4.90 -13.55 -7.92
CA GLY A 103 -4.88 -12.85 -9.21
C GLY A 103 -3.85 -11.71 -9.26
N THR A 104 -2.59 -12.01 -8.97
CA THR A 104 -1.45 -11.09 -9.04
C THR A 104 -0.23 -11.74 -9.69
N GLY A 105 0.71 -10.94 -10.14
CA GLY A 105 1.91 -11.42 -10.85
C GLY A 105 2.99 -11.99 -9.92
N THR A 106 3.10 -11.48 -8.71
CA THR A 106 4.16 -11.81 -7.75
C THR A 106 3.57 -12.13 -6.36
N PRO A 107 2.79 -13.22 -6.24
CA PRO A 107 2.17 -13.59 -4.98
C PRO A 107 3.22 -14.01 -3.93
N GLU A 108 3.07 -13.51 -2.70
CA GLU A 108 3.93 -13.86 -1.57
C GLU A 108 3.06 -14.32 -0.38
N PRO A 109 3.28 -15.52 0.18
CA PRO A 109 2.50 -16.02 1.33
C PRO A 109 2.68 -15.18 2.60
N GLY A 110 1.70 -15.29 3.51
CA GLY A 110 1.77 -14.64 4.82
C GLY A 110 1.36 -13.16 4.78
N GLY A 111 0.53 -12.76 3.82
CA GLY A 111 -0.01 -11.42 3.70
C GLY A 111 -1.21 -11.14 4.62
N LEU A 112 -1.83 -9.99 4.44
CA LEU A 112 -3.07 -9.62 5.10
C LEU A 112 -4.23 -10.52 4.64
N THR A 113 -5.23 -10.65 5.47
CA THR A 113 -6.53 -11.16 5.02
C THR A 113 -7.25 -10.11 4.17
N ALA A 114 -8.17 -10.56 3.31
CA ALA A 114 -9.03 -9.66 2.55
C ALA A 114 -9.82 -8.70 3.47
N ARG A 115 -10.24 -9.16 4.66
CA ARG A 115 -10.95 -8.32 5.64
C ARG A 115 -10.06 -7.22 6.18
N GLU A 116 -8.85 -7.55 6.60
CA GLU A 116 -7.88 -6.57 7.12
C GLU A 116 -7.56 -5.49 6.08
N LEU A 117 -7.38 -5.86 4.80
CA LEU A 117 -7.18 -4.87 3.73
C LEU A 117 -8.38 -3.93 3.61
N LEU A 118 -9.61 -4.46 3.54
CA LEU A 118 -10.82 -3.63 3.39
C LEU A 118 -11.01 -2.68 4.57
N ASP A 119 -10.75 -3.14 5.79
CA ASP A 119 -10.86 -2.33 7.00
C ASP A 119 -9.76 -1.24 7.03
N ALA A 120 -8.53 -1.59 6.65
CA ALA A 120 -7.42 -0.63 6.52
C ALA A 120 -7.74 0.47 5.48
N VAL A 121 -8.19 0.11 4.30
CA VAL A 121 -8.55 1.08 3.25
C VAL A 121 -9.71 1.98 3.68
N ARG A 122 -10.73 1.41 4.32
CA ARG A 122 -11.84 2.20 4.89
C ARG A 122 -11.32 3.20 5.91
N ARG A 123 -10.43 2.77 6.78
CA ARG A 123 -9.84 3.59 7.82
C ARG A 123 -8.95 4.69 7.22
N CYS A 124 -8.10 4.39 6.24
CA CYS A 124 -7.33 5.40 5.49
C CYS A 124 -8.25 6.48 4.89
N ALA A 125 -9.33 6.05 4.23
CA ALA A 125 -10.26 6.97 3.57
C ALA A 125 -11.08 7.85 4.54
N LEU A 126 -11.33 7.35 5.75
CA LEU A 126 -12.04 8.10 6.81
C LEU A 126 -11.13 9.11 7.52
N GLU A 127 -9.89 8.74 7.81
CA GLU A 127 -9.02 9.48 8.72
C GLU A 127 -8.00 10.37 7.98
N LEU A 128 -7.60 10.00 6.74
CA LEU A 128 -6.57 10.74 6.00
C LEU A 128 -7.17 11.71 4.97
N PRO A 129 -6.50 12.83 4.67
CA PRO A 129 -6.85 13.74 3.58
C PRO A 129 -6.46 13.12 2.22
N VAL A 130 -7.10 12.00 1.85
CA VAL A 130 -6.82 11.30 0.59
C VAL A 130 -7.19 12.18 -0.59
N VAL A 131 -6.20 12.48 -1.45
CA VAL A 131 -6.32 13.30 -2.66
C VAL A 131 -6.31 12.48 -3.95
N GLY A 132 -5.82 11.25 -3.89
CA GLY A 132 -5.80 10.31 -5.00
C GLY A 132 -5.53 8.90 -4.50
N MET A 133 -5.88 7.90 -5.31
CA MET A 133 -5.55 6.51 -5.04
C MET A 133 -5.42 5.70 -6.33
N ASP A 134 -4.71 4.59 -6.21
CA ASP A 134 -4.73 3.51 -7.18
C ASP A 134 -4.93 2.14 -6.52
N VAL A 135 -5.22 1.13 -7.34
CA VAL A 135 -5.17 -0.28 -6.97
C VAL A 135 -4.34 -0.96 -8.05
N VAL A 136 -3.19 -1.49 -7.68
CA VAL A 136 -2.18 -1.99 -8.61
C VAL A 136 -1.94 -3.48 -8.46
N GLU A 137 -1.14 -4.05 -9.37
CA GLU A 137 -0.72 -5.45 -9.44
C GLU A 137 -1.88 -6.47 -9.60
N LEU A 138 -3.08 -6.02 -9.92
CA LEU A 138 -4.18 -6.92 -10.28
C LEU A 138 -3.91 -7.55 -11.66
N SER A 139 -3.78 -8.87 -11.68
CA SER A 139 -3.56 -9.65 -12.90
C SER A 139 -4.65 -10.73 -13.06
N PRO A 140 -5.77 -10.42 -13.74
CA PRO A 140 -6.91 -11.33 -13.85
C PRO A 140 -6.59 -12.68 -14.50
N VAL A 141 -5.53 -12.76 -15.30
CA VAL A 141 -5.09 -14.01 -15.95
C VAL A 141 -4.67 -15.07 -14.94
N TYR A 142 -4.22 -14.66 -13.76
CA TYR A 142 -3.85 -15.55 -12.65
C TYR A 142 -4.98 -15.76 -11.65
N ASP A 143 -6.08 -15.02 -11.78
CA ASP A 143 -7.24 -15.20 -10.92
C ASP A 143 -8.01 -16.48 -11.29
N GLY A 144 -8.62 -17.12 -10.31
CA GLY A 144 -9.44 -18.30 -10.58
C GLY A 144 -10.75 -17.97 -11.32
N PRO A 145 -11.52 -18.99 -11.74
CA PRO A 145 -12.81 -18.79 -12.44
C PRO A 145 -13.80 -17.90 -11.67
N GLY A 146 -13.68 -17.85 -10.34
CA GLY A 146 -14.50 -16.98 -9.47
C GLY A 146 -14.05 -15.54 -9.43
N GLN A 147 -12.91 -15.18 -10.03
CA GLN A 147 -12.36 -13.82 -10.09
C GLN A 147 -12.33 -13.10 -8.74
N VAL A 148 -11.98 -13.84 -7.69
CA VAL A 148 -12.05 -13.35 -6.29
C VAL A 148 -11.14 -12.15 -6.05
N THR A 149 -9.97 -12.09 -6.70
CA THR A 149 -9.06 -10.96 -6.59
C THR A 149 -9.63 -9.72 -7.27
N ALA A 150 -10.23 -9.87 -8.46
CA ALA A 150 -10.88 -8.77 -9.16
C ALA A 150 -12.06 -8.20 -8.36
N PHE A 151 -12.86 -9.07 -7.72
CA PHE A 151 -13.93 -8.64 -6.81
C PHE A 151 -13.39 -7.95 -5.56
N LEU A 152 -12.28 -8.43 -5.01
CA LEU A 152 -11.63 -7.77 -3.87
C LEU A 152 -11.14 -6.38 -4.25
N ALA A 153 -10.46 -6.23 -5.39
CA ALA A 153 -9.99 -4.94 -5.90
C ALA A 153 -11.15 -3.95 -6.12
N ASN A 154 -12.27 -4.42 -6.70
CA ASN A 154 -13.48 -3.62 -6.81
C ASN A 154 -14.00 -3.19 -5.43
N ARG A 155 -14.00 -4.09 -4.45
CA ARG A 155 -14.44 -3.78 -3.10
C ARG A 155 -13.51 -2.78 -2.41
N VAL A 156 -12.21 -2.84 -2.62
CA VAL A 156 -11.24 -1.83 -2.14
C VAL A 156 -11.64 -0.42 -2.61
N VAL A 157 -11.96 -0.26 -3.89
CA VAL A 157 -12.43 1.03 -4.43
C VAL A 157 -13.71 1.49 -3.74
N LEU A 158 -14.68 0.59 -3.53
CA LEU A 158 -15.94 0.92 -2.84
C LEU A 158 -15.72 1.32 -1.38
N GLU A 159 -14.81 0.66 -0.66
CA GLU A 159 -14.46 1.02 0.72
C GLU A 159 -13.82 2.42 0.78
N ALA A 160 -12.92 2.73 -0.15
CA ALA A 160 -12.30 4.04 -0.24
C ALA A 160 -13.33 5.15 -0.55
N LEU A 161 -14.15 4.98 -1.58
CA LEU A 161 -15.18 5.95 -1.95
C LEU A 161 -16.18 6.19 -0.82
N SER A 162 -16.60 5.12 -0.13
CA SER A 162 -17.52 5.20 0.99
C SER A 162 -16.90 5.93 2.19
N GLY A 163 -15.62 5.68 2.47
CA GLY A 163 -14.87 6.36 3.53
C GLY A 163 -14.73 7.86 3.25
N ILE A 164 -14.31 8.22 2.02
CA ILE A 164 -14.18 9.63 1.59
C ILE A 164 -15.52 10.36 1.67
N ALA A 165 -16.60 9.74 1.17
CA ALA A 165 -17.93 10.32 1.20
C ALA A 165 -18.37 10.60 2.65
N ARG A 166 -18.19 9.64 3.55
CA ARG A 166 -18.53 9.79 4.97
C ARG A 166 -17.72 10.90 5.65
N ARG A 167 -16.39 10.96 5.39
CA ARG A 167 -15.54 12.03 5.92
C ARG A 167 -16.05 13.42 5.50
N ARG A 168 -16.41 13.58 4.21
CA ARG A 168 -16.93 14.86 3.68
C ARG A 168 -18.24 15.29 4.36
N VAL A 169 -19.15 14.35 4.59
CA VAL A 169 -20.41 14.65 5.29
C VAL A 169 -20.13 15.10 6.73
N SER A 170 -19.30 14.36 7.48
CA SER A 170 -18.96 14.72 8.86
C SER A 170 -18.24 16.08 8.97
N SER A 171 -17.44 16.46 7.98
CA SER A 171 -16.77 17.77 7.94
C SER A 171 -17.69 18.93 7.57
N ALA A 172 -18.86 18.66 6.98
CA ALA A 172 -19.85 19.66 6.61
C ALA A 172 -20.88 19.93 7.73
N GLU A 173 -20.97 19.05 8.72
CA GLU A 173 -21.89 19.14 9.86
C GLU A 173 -21.26 19.77 11.12
N GLY A 174 -19.97 20.02 11.13
CA GLY A 174 -19.18 20.62 12.22
C GLY A 174 -18.66 21.99 11.87
#